data_c0adcf63fb28d09110b264351e202a4d
#
_entry.id   c0adcf63fb28d09110b264351e202a4d
#
_cell.length_a   1.000
_cell.length_b   1.000
_cell.length_c   1.000
_cell.angle_alpha   90.00
_cell.angle_beta   90.00
_cell.angle_gamma   90.00
#
_symmetry.space_group_name_H-M   'P 1'
#
loop_
_entity.id
_entity.type
_entity.pdbx_description
1 polymer ?
#
loop_
_entity_poly.entity_id
_entity_poly.type
_entity_poly.pdbx_seq_one_letter_code
_entity_poly.pdbx_strand_id
1 'polypeptide(L)'
;VVGRRRVGKTYFIDSVFEKNICFRLTGIQDGSMAEQLTNFAIKLAEHMGNPFVPAPPENWQQALHQLKAYLNSLDKKTKRVIFIDELPWVFTPRSGFLKMLAHFCNDYLSNEKHFVLVICGSATAWITNNIINDKGGLHNRISHTLNIEPFDLAETKSFLQNKKIELPDQEITKLF
;
A
#
# COMPACT_ATOMS: atom_id res chain seq x y z
N VAL A 1 -4.16 -0.19 -6.50
CA VAL A 1 -3.64 0.85 -7.40
C VAL A 1 -2.46 0.29 -8.17
N VAL A 2 -2.54 0.31 -9.48
CA VAL A 2 -1.53 -0.23 -10.39
C VAL A 2 -1.03 0.85 -11.35
N GLY A 3 0.12 0.64 -11.99
CA GLY A 3 0.71 1.56 -12.95
C GLY A 3 2.24 1.42 -12.98
N ARG A 4 2.86 1.95 -14.01
CA ARG A 4 4.32 1.89 -14.19
C ARG A 4 5.07 2.43 -12.96
N ARG A 5 6.32 2.02 -12.82
CA ARG A 5 7.22 2.60 -11.81
C ARG A 5 7.36 4.11 -12.05
N ARG A 6 7.38 4.90 -10.98
CA ARG A 6 7.56 6.36 -10.98
C ARG A 6 6.43 7.19 -11.61
N VAL A 7 5.24 6.65 -11.82
CA VAL A 7 4.07 7.42 -12.31
C VAL A 7 3.32 8.18 -11.19
N GLY A 8 3.83 8.20 -9.96
CA GLY A 8 3.23 8.96 -8.86
C GLY A 8 2.16 8.22 -8.05
N LYS A 9 2.07 6.88 -8.10
CA LYS A 9 1.08 6.09 -7.32
C LYS A 9 1.08 6.44 -5.83
N THR A 10 2.24 6.38 -5.19
CA THR A 10 2.41 6.70 -3.77
C THR A 10 2.01 8.14 -3.49
N TYR A 11 2.46 9.08 -4.33
CA TYR A 11 2.08 10.50 -4.24
C TYR A 11 0.56 10.70 -4.35
N PHE A 12 -0.10 9.98 -5.26
CA PHE A 12 -1.56 10.04 -5.40
C PHE A 12 -2.25 9.58 -4.11
N ILE A 13 -1.85 8.45 -3.53
CA ILE A 13 -2.41 7.95 -2.28
C ILE A 13 -2.16 8.93 -1.13
N ASP A 14 -0.97 9.48 -1.03
CA ASP A 14 -0.64 10.47 0.00
C ASP A 14 -1.47 11.74 -0.15
N SER A 15 -1.59 12.27 -1.36
CA SER A 15 -2.37 13.50 -1.58
C SER A 15 -3.85 13.37 -1.20
N VAL A 16 -4.41 12.15 -1.26
CA VAL A 16 -5.82 11.91 -0.96
C VAL A 16 -6.04 11.41 0.47
N PHE A 17 -5.14 10.59 0.99
CA PHE A 17 -5.39 9.82 2.21
C PHE A 17 -4.39 10.05 3.35
N GLU A 18 -3.37 10.91 3.21
CA GLU A 18 -2.30 11.08 4.21
C GLU A 18 -2.82 11.14 5.65
N LYS A 19 -3.85 11.97 5.89
CA LYS A 19 -4.47 12.16 7.21
C LYS A 19 -5.28 10.95 7.71
N ASN A 20 -5.60 10.03 6.82
CA ASN A 20 -6.39 8.84 7.12
C ASN A 20 -5.55 7.56 7.20
N ILE A 21 -4.30 7.60 6.74
CA ILE A 21 -3.42 6.43 6.80
C ILE A 21 -3.09 6.12 8.27
N CYS A 22 -3.61 5.00 8.76
CA CYS A 22 -3.34 4.51 10.11
C CYS A 22 -2.21 3.48 10.17
N PHE A 23 -1.89 2.86 9.05
CA PHE A 23 -0.75 1.95 8.93
C PHE A 23 -0.23 1.98 7.50
N ARG A 24 1.10 2.07 7.35
CA ARG A 24 1.78 2.00 6.06
C ARG A 24 2.91 0.99 6.12
N LEU A 25 2.95 0.11 5.13
CA LEU A 25 4.05 -0.80 4.89
C LEU A 25 4.51 -0.64 3.44
N THR A 26 5.78 -0.34 3.22
CA THR A 26 6.40 -0.39 1.90
C THR A 26 7.29 -1.61 1.82
N GLY A 27 7.12 -2.44 0.79
CA GLY A 27 7.97 -3.60 0.58
C GLY A 27 9.43 -3.24 0.34
N ILE A 28 10.34 -4.06 0.83
CA ILE A 28 11.78 -3.96 0.56
C ILE A 28 12.07 -4.77 -0.69
N GLN A 29 12.61 -4.11 -1.72
CA GLN A 29 12.97 -4.78 -2.96
C GLN A 29 14.00 -5.87 -2.68
N ASP A 30 13.78 -7.06 -3.22
CA ASP A 30 14.63 -8.25 -3.05
C ASP A 30 14.90 -8.65 -1.58
N GLY A 31 14.08 -8.13 -0.66
CA GLY A 31 14.20 -8.44 0.77
C GLY A 31 13.71 -9.85 1.10
N SER A 32 14.42 -10.51 2.02
CA SER A 32 13.99 -11.77 2.60
C SER A 32 12.73 -11.62 3.46
N MET A 33 12.05 -12.73 3.77
CA MET A 33 10.90 -12.70 4.67
C MET A 33 11.25 -12.07 6.03
N ALA A 34 12.44 -12.37 6.58
CA ALA A 34 12.89 -11.82 7.86
C ALA A 34 13.04 -10.29 7.81
N GLU A 35 13.62 -9.76 6.72
CA GLU A 35 13.73 -8.31 6.51
C GLU A 35 12.37 -7.64 6.34
N GLN A 36 11.45 -8.25 5.61
CA GLN A 36 10.07 -7.74 5.49
C GLN A 36 9.36 -7.70 6.85
N LEU A 37 9.51 -8.75 7.66
CA LEU A 37 8.89 -8.83 9.00
C LEU A 37 9.54 -7.84 9.99
N THR A 38 10.84 -7.62 9.88
CA THR A 38 11.55 -6.58 10.65
C THR A 38 11.04 -5.19 10.27
N ASN A 39 10.93 -4.91 8.98
CA ASN A 39 10.35 -3.65 8.48
C ASN A 39 8.90 -3.47 8.96
N PHE A 40 8.10 -4.54 8.93
CA PHE A 40 6.74 -4.51 9.46
C PHE A 40 6.72 -4.12 10.95
N ALA A 41 7.57 -4.72 11.79
CA ALA A 41 7.64 -4.41 13.23
C ALA A 41 8.02 -2.94 13.47
N ILE A 42 9.00 -2.42 12.71
CA ILE A 42 9.40 -1.00 12.77
C ILE A 42 8.22 -0.11 12.42
N LYS A 43 7.55 -0.36 11.29
CA LYS A 43 6.41 0.44 10.84
C LYS A 43 5.24 0.39 11.80
N LEU A 44 4.96 -0.77 12.37
CA LEU A 44 3.91 -0.90 13.37
C LEU A 44 4.23 -0.09 14.63
N ALA A 45 5.47 -0.17 15.13
CA ALA A 45 5.91 0.62 16.30
C ALA A 45 5.81 2.13 16.04
N GLU A 46 6.24 2.60 14.85
CA GLU A 46 6.12 4.01 14.44
C GLU A 46 4.66 4.48 14.48
N HIS A 47 3.73 3.72 13.92
CA HIS A 47 2.30 4.07 13.90
C HIS A 47 1.64 3.97 15.29
N MET A 48 2.15 3.12 16.18
CA MET A 48 1.72 3.06 17.57
C MET A 48 2.30 4.19 18.43
N GLY A 49 3.21 5.01 17.90
CA GLY A 49 3.95 6.00 18.67
C GLY A 49 4.90 5.37 19.72
N ASN A 50 5.29 4.12 19.49
CA ASN A 50 6.19 3.41 20.41
C ASN A 50 7.65 3.69 20.01
N PRO A 51 8.48 4.30 20.87
CA PRO A 51 9.89 4.55 20.57
C PRO A 51 10.74 3.26 20.51
N PHE A 52 10.23 2.17 21.06
CA PHE A 52 10.91 0.88 21.08
C PHE A 52 10.29 -0.06 20.06
N VAL A 53 11.11 -0.58 19.15
CA VAL A 53 10.69 -1.60 18.19
C VAL A 53 10.67 -2.95 18.88
N PRO A 54 9.53 -3.64 18.96
CA PRO A 54 9.48 -5.00 19.51
C PRO A 54 10.25 -5.99 18.63
N ALA A 55 10.52 -7.17 19.17
CA ALA A 55 11.07 -8.26 18.35
C ALA A 55 10.18 -8.50 17.11
N PRO A 56 10.78 -8.68 15.92
CA PRO A 56 10.01 -8.95 14.71
C PRO A 56 9.14 -10.21 14.89
N PRO A 57 7.93 -10.22 14.31
CA PRO A 57 7.12 -11.43 14.30
C PRO A 57 7.82 -12.55 13.52
N GLU A 58 7.57 -13.81 13.89
CA GLU A 58 8.22 -14.97 13.24
C GLU A 58 7.65 -15.26 11.84
N ASN A 59 6.41 -14.83 11.60
CA ASN A 59 5.69 -15.09 10.36
C ASN A 59 4.58 -14.07 10.13
N TRP A 60 3.99 -14.08 8.92
CA TRP A 60 2.93 -13.16 8.55
C TRP A 60 1.63 -13.34 9.33
N GLN A 61 1.36 -14.53 9.89
CA GLN A 61 0.21 -14.74 10.75
C GLN A 61 0.33 -13.92 12.04
N GLN A 62 1.48 -13.98 12.69
CA GLN A 62 1.76 -13.16 13.88
C GLN A 62 1.75 -11.67 13.55
N ALA A 63 2.39 -11.27 12.42
CA ALA A 63 2.42 -9.88 11.97
C ALA A 63 1.01 -9.31 11.81
N LEU A 64 0.15 -9.98 11.07
CA LEU A 64 -1.22 -9.52 10.84
C LEU A 64 -2.09 -9.60 12.10
N HIS A 65 -1.79 -10.51 13.03
CA HIS A 65 -2.44 -10.53 14.35
C HIS A 65 -2.06 -9.29 15.18
N GLN A 66 -0.79 -8.90 15.18
CA GLN A 66 -0.34 -7.66 15.83
C GLN A 66 -0.98 -6.42 15.19
N LEU A 67 -1.07 -6.39 13.86
CA LEU A 67 -1.77 -5.31 13.15
C LEU A 67 -3.25 -5.26 13.56
N LYS A 68 -3.95 -6.40 13.62
CA LYS A 68 -5.35 -6.49 14.08
C LYS A 68 -5.50 -5.91 15.49
N ALA A 69 -4.60 -6.24 16.40
CA ALA A 69 -4.63 -5.73 17.77
C ALA A 69 -4.47 -4.20 17.79
N TYR A 70 -3.53 -3.65 17.02
CA TYR A 70 -3.36 -2.21 16.85
C TYR A 70 -4.60 -1.54 16.26
N LEU A 71 -5.15 -2.05 15.17
CA LEU A 71 -6.33 -1.49 14.52
C LEU A 71 -7.55 -1.47 15.46
N ASN A 72 -7.69 -2.49 16.32
CA ASN A 72 -8.76 -2.53 17.32
C ASN A 72 -8.60 -1.48 18.44
N SER A 73 -7.41 -0.97 18.68
CA SER A 73 -7.17 0.12 19.63
C SER A 73 -7.50 1.51 19.08
N LEU A 74 -7.70 1.62 17.77
CA LEU A 74 -8.00 2.89 17.12
C LEU A 74 -9.48 3.27 17.26
N ASP A 75 -9.73 4.58 17.30
CA ASP A 75 -11.09 5.10 17.23
C ASP A 75 -11.77 4.71 15.90
N LYS A 76 -13.00 4.20 15.99
CA LYS A 76 -13.80 3.73 14.85
C LYS A 76 -14.77 4.78 14.29
N LYS A 77 -14.64 6.06 14.69
CA LYS A 77 -15.52 7.13 14.19
C LYS A 77 -15.17 7.62 12.79
N THR A 78 -13.91 7.48 12.40
CA THR A 78 -13.41 7.93 11.10
C THR A 78 -12.96 6.75 10.25
N LYS A 79 -13.11 6.88 8.93
CA LYS A 79 -12.53 5.91 7.98
C LYS A 79 -11.02 6.05 7.97
N ARG A 80 -10.33 4.92 8.01
CA ARG A 80 -8.87 4.82 8.06
C ARG A 80 -8.35 3.93 6.95
N VAL A 81 -7.15 4.20 6.52
CA VAL A 81 -6.51 3.50 5.41
C VAL A 81 -5.33 2.68 5.93
N ILE A 82 -5.32 1.42 5.59
CA ILE A 82 -4.16 0.53 5.69
C ILE A 82 -3.51 0.54 4.32
N PHE A 83 -2.29 1.06 4.20
CA PHE A 83 -1.62 1.22 2.92
C PHE A 83 -0.44 0.26 2.80
N ILE A 84 -0.49 -0.64 1.83
CA ILE A 84 0.63 -1.52 1.46
C ILE A 84 1.16 -1.07 0.11
N ASP A 85 2.33 -0.46 0.13
CA ASP A 85 3.03 0.00 -1.06
C ASP A 85 4.06 -1.04 -1.52
N GLU A 86 4.24 -1.15 -2.83
CA GLU A 86 5.07 -2.15 -3.50
C GLU A 86 4.83 -3.57 -2.95
N LEU A 87 3.55 -3.96 -2.89
CA LEU A 87 3.13 -5.28 -2.40
C LEU A 87 3.88 -6.44 -3.07
N PRO A 88 4.22 -6.40 -4.38
CA PRO A 88 5.04 -7.44 -5.00
C PRO A 88 6.39 -7.68 -4.31
N TRP A 89 6.96 -6.65 -3.65
CA TRP A 89 8.21 -6.79 -2.89
C TRP A 89 8.00 -7.36 -1.49
N VAL A 90 6.82 -7.14 -0.89
CA VAL A 90 6.46 -7.77 0.39
C VAL A 90 6.31 -9.28 0.23
N PHE A 91 5.81 -9.70 -0.95
CA PHE A 91 5.69 -11.11 -1.27
C PHE A 91 7.06 -11.75 -1.48
N THR A 92 7.36 -12.74 -0.65
CA THR A 92 8.53 -13.62 -0.84
C THR A 92 8.05 -15.06 -1.09
N PRO A 93 8.71 -15.82 -1.97
CA PRO A 93 8.32 -17.19 -2.22
C PRO A 93 8.22 -17.99 -0.92
N ARG A 94 7.19 -18.82 -0.76
CA ARG A 94 6.93 -19.68 0.41
C ARG A 94 6.68 -18.94 1.73
N SER A 95 6.61 -17.62 1.77
CA SER A 95 6.31 -16.85 3.01
C SER A 95 4.87 -17.02 3.50
N GLY A 96 3.96 -17.48 2.65
CA GLY A 96 2.53 -17.55 2.95
C GLY A 96 1.84 -16.18 3.05
N PHE A 97 2.53 -15.08 2.69
CA PHE A 97 2.00 -13.72 2.85
C PHE A 97 0.61 -13.53 2.25
N LEU A 98 0.43 -13.85 0.96
CA LEU A 98 -0.86 -13.66 0.29
C LEU A 98 -1.99 -14.47 0.95
N LYS A 99 -1.68 -15.72 1.38
CA LYS A 99 -2.64 -16.55 2.10
C LYS A 99 -3.05 -15.90 3.42
N MET A 100 -2.11 -15.36 4.17
CA MET A 100 -2.39 -14.70 5.45
C MET A 100 -3.08 -13.36 5.24
N LEU A 101 -2.72 -12.60 4.22
CA LEU A 101 -3.42 -11.37 3.84
C LEU A 101 -4.88 -11.65 3.45
N ALA A 102 -5.11 -12.68 2.65
CA ALA A 102 -6.46 -13.12 2.28
C ALA A 102 -7.29 -13.52 3.51
N HIS A 103 -6.69 -14.28 4.42
CA HIS A 103 -7.33 -14.62 5.69
C HIS A 103 -7.67 -13.37 6.50
N PHE A 104 -6.74 -12.43 6.64
CA PHE A 104 -6.95 -11.17 7.34
C PHE A 104 -8.08 -10.33 6.72
N CYS A 105 -8.14 -10.26 5.39
CA CYS A 105 -9.23 -9.58 4.69
C CYS A 105 -10.58 -10.25 4.95
N ASN A 106 -10.63 -11.58 4.91
CA ASN A 106 -11.87 -12.34 5.04
C ASN A 106 -12.37 -12.43 6.49
N ASP A 107 -11.46 -12.63 7.45
CA ASP A 107 -11.81 -12.82 8.86
C ASP A 107 -12.04 -11.48 9.58
N TYR A 108 -11.25 -10.46 9.24
CA TYR A 108 -11.26 -9.22 9.98
C TYR A 108 -11.79 -8.04 9.17
N LEU A 109 -11.14 -7.66 8.07
CA LEU A 109 -11.48 -6.42 7.36
C LEU A 109 -12.88 -6.45 6.75
N SER A 110 -13.38 -7.61 6.35
CA SER A 110 -14.75 -7.73 5.79
C SER A 110 -15.84 -7.31 6.77
N ASN A 111 -15.57 -7.39 8.08
CA ASN A 111 -16.49 -7.02 9.15
C ASN A 111 -16.25 -5.60 9.68
N GLU A 112 -15.17 -4.95 9.27
CA GLU A 112 -14.73 -3.66 9.76
C GLU A 112 -14.92 -2.55 8.72
N LYS A 113 -16.10 -1.92 8.73
CA LYS A 113 -16.47 -0.87 7.75
C LYS A 113 -15.64 0.42 7.85
N HIS A 114 -14.81 0.53 8.88
CA HIS A 114 -13.98 1.73 9.13
C HIS A 114 -12.62 1.68 8.45
N PHE A 115 -12.18 0.49 8.02
CA PHE A 115 -10.89 0.32 7.39
C PHE A 115 -11.01 0.07 5.89
N VAL A 116 -10.10 0.67 5.15
CA VAL A 116 -9.90 0.44 3.72
C VAL A 116 -8.48 -0.04 3.51
N LEU A 117 -8.31 -1.19 2.89
CA LEU A 117 -7.00 -1.68 2.48
C LEU A 117 -6.69 -1.14 1.08
N VAL A 118 -5.64 -0.35 0.98
CA VAL A 118 -5.09 0.13 -0.28
C VAL A 118 -3.81 -0.61 -0.58
N ILE A 119 -3.75 -1.23 -1.73
CA ILE A 119 -2.59 -1.96 -2.23
C ILE A 119 -2.03 -1.24 -3.44
N CYS A 120 -0.73 -1.00 -3.45
CA CYS A 120 0.00 -0.40 -4.54
C CYS A 120 1.12 -1.32 -5.04
N GLY A 121 1.47 -1.18 -6.31
CA GLY A 121 2.67 -1.80 -6.85
C GLY A 121 2.91 -1.46 -8.31
N SER A 122 4.18 -1.49 -8.68
CA SER A 122 4.64 -1.17 -10.03
C SER A 122 4.66 -2.38 -10.98
N ALA A 123 4.66 -3.60 -10.43
CA ALA A 123 4.59 -4.84 -11.22
C ALA A 123 3.13 -5.18 -11.57
N THR A 124 2.56 -4.42 -12.52
CA THR A 124 1.14 -4.53 -12.90
C THR A 124 0.73 -5.96 -13.25
N ALA A 125 1.51 -6.65 -14.06
CA ALA A 125 1.22 -8.04 -14.44
C ALA A 125 1.19 -8.98 -13.22
N TRP A 126 2.11 -8.79 -12.27
CA TRP A 126 2.16 -9.59 -11.05
C TRP A 126 0.90 -9.34 -10.19
N ILE A 127 0.51 -8.07 -9.99
CA ILE A 127 -0.69 -7.71 -9.23
C ILE A 127 -1.94 -8.25 -9.93
N THR A 128 -2.03 -8.10 -11.24
CA THR A 128 -3.16 -8.62 -12.01
C THR A 128 -3.30 -10.14 -11.82
N ASN A 129 -2.21 -10.88 -11.95
CA ASN A 129 -2.25 -12.34 -11.88
C ASN A 129 -2.43 -12.89 -10.46
N ASN A 130 -1.83 -12.25 -9.45
CA ASN A 130 -1.80 -12.80 -8.09
C ASN A 130 -2.82 -12.15 -7.14
N ILE A 131 -3.41 -11.03 -7.52
CA ILE A 131 -4.37 -10.30 -6.69
C ILE A 131 -5.70 -10.12 -7.40
N ILE A 132 -5.71 -9.52 -8.60
CA ILE A 132 -6.95 -9.17 -9.31
C ILE A 132 -7.63 -10.43 -9.87
N ASN A 133 -6.88 -11.28 -10.54
CA ASN A 133 -7.36 -12.52 -11.15
C ASN A 133 -7.21 -13.74 -10.23
N ASP A 134 -6.82 -13.51 -8.95
CA ASP A 134 -6.74 -14.61 -7.99
C ASP A 134 -8.11 -15.27 -7.82
N LYS A 135 -8.17 -16.59 -7.99
CA LYS A 135 -9.37 -17.39 -7.77
C LYS A 135 -9.43 -17.94 -6.33
N GLY A 136 -8.49 -17.57 -5.50
CA GLY A 136 -8.36 -18.03 -4.12
C GLY A 136 -8.97 -17.07 -3.10
N GLY A 137 -8.25 -16.81 -2.02
CA GLY A 137 -8.76 -16.11 -0.85
C GLY A 137 -9.03 -14.62 -1.03
N LEU A 138 -8.44 -13.95 -2.03
CA LEU A 138 -8.69 -12.54 -2.36
C LEU A 138 -9.76 -12.37 -3.45
N HIS A 139 -10.30 -13.46 -3.98
CA HIS A 139 -11.33 -13.42 -5.02
C HIS A 139 -12.54 -12.60 -4.55
N ASN A 140 -13.03 -11.72 -5.41
CA ASN A 140 -14.16 -10.82 -5.14
C ASN A 140 -13.99 -9.88 -3.91
N ARG A 141 -12.76 -9.67 -3.42
CA ARG A 141 -12.46 -8.73 -2.34
C ARG A 141 -11.96 -7.37 -2.82
N ILE A 142 -11.61 -7.29 -4.10
CA ILE A 142 -11.20 -6.02 -4.71
C ILE A 142 -12.46 -5.28 -5.16
N SER A 143 -12.74 -4.17 -4.49
CA SER A 143 -13.88 -3.33 -4.83
C SER A 143 -13.57 -2.37 -5.98
N HIS A 144 -12.33 -1.88 -6.07
CA HIS A 144 -11.91 -0.92 -7.08
C HIS A 144 -10.46 -1.16 -7.51
N THR A 145 -10.22 -1.05 -8.81
CA THR A 145 -8.87 -1.03 -9.39
C THR A 145 -8.66 0.31 -10.07
N LEU A 146 -7.60 1.00 -9.66
CA LEU A 146 -7.16 2.25 -10.27
C LEU A 146 -5.87 1.99 -11.03
N ASN A 147 -5.87 2.28 -12.33
CA ASN A 147 -4.68 2.30 -13.15
C ASN A 147 -4.18 3.75 -13.26
N ILE A 148 -2.99 4.01 -12.74
CA ILE A 148 -2.35 5.32 -12.83
C ILE A 148 -1.40 5.31 -14.01
N GLU A 149 -1.68 6.15 -14.98
CA GLU A 149 -0.87 6.35 -16.17
C GLU A 149 0.02 7.59 -16.00
N PRO A 150 1.13 7.70 -16.76
CA PRO A 150 1.90 8.94 -16.82
C PRO A 150 1.01 10.10 -17.25
N PHE A 151 1.25 11.26 -16.69
CA PHE A 151 0.59 12.48 -17.17
C PHE A 151 0.84 12.71 -18.65
N ASP A 152 -0.16 13.16 -19.35
CA ASP A 152 0.01 13.76 -20.66
C ASP A 152 0.55 15.21 -20.53
N LEU A 153 0.80 15.86 -21.66
CA LEU A 153 1.36 17.22 -21.68
C LEU A 153 0.43 18.24 -21.00
N ALA A 154 -0.88 18.12 -21.22
CA ALA A 154 -1.87 19.03 -20.64
C ALA A 154 -2.00 18.83 -19.13
N GLU A 155 -1.99 17.59 -18.69
CA GLU A 155 -2.02 17.21 -17.27
C GLU A 155 -0.74 17.67 -16.57
N THR A 156 0.44 17.50 -17.20
CA THR A 156 1.72 17.97 -16.67
C THR A 156 1.70 19.49 -16.49
N LYS A 157 1.23 20.24 -17.48
CA LYS A 157 1.10 21.68 -17.39
C LYS A 157 0.18 22.11 -16.25
N SER A 158 -0.98 21.48 -16.14
CA SER A 158 -1.94 21.71 -15.07
C SER A 158 -1.36 21.39 -13.69
N PHE A 159 -0.61 20.30 -13.57
CA PHE A 159 0.05 19.90 -12.33
C PHE A 159 1.10 20.93 -11.90
N LEU A 160 1.96 21.39 -12.83
CA LEU A 160 2.96 22.41 -12.56
C LEU A 160 2.32 23.73 -12.12
N GLN A 161 1.27 24.19 -12.82
CA GLN A 161 0.52 25.39 -12.43
C GLN A 161 -0.07 25.28 -11.03
N ASN A 162 -0.67 24.15 -10.68
CA ASN A 162 -1.19 23.90 -9.34
C ASN A 162 -0.10 23.91 -8.25
N LYS A 163 1.12 23.56 -8.62
CA LYS A 163 2.31 23.64 -7.74
C LYS A 163 2.97 25.03 -7.75
N LYS A 164 2.41 26.01 -8.49
CA LYS A 164 2.99 27.35 -8.70
C LYS A 164 4.38 27.30 -9.30
N ILE A 165 4.62 26.32 -10.18
CA ILE A 165 5.86 26.19 -10.95
C ILE A 165 5.55 26.70 -12.36
N GLU A 166 6.19 27.80 -12.73
CA GLU A 166 6.05 28.39 -14.06
C GLU A 166 7.25 27.95 -14.93
N LEU A 167 6.95 27.17 -15.95
CA LEU A 167 7.91 26.77 -16.97
C LEU A 167 7.35 27.12 -18.36
N PRO A 168 8.20 27.59 -19.27
CA PRO A 168 7.83 27.78 -20.68
C PRO A 168 7.42 26.43 -21.31
N ASP A 169 6.50 26.45 -22.26
CA ASP A 169 5.99 25.23 -22.92
C ASP A 169 7.12 24.38 -23.55
N GLN A 170 8.19 25.03 -24.04
CA GLN A 170 9.37 24.33 -24.55
C GLN A 170 10.11 23.51 -23.47
N GLU A 171 10.17 24.00 -22.24
CA GLU A 171 10.80 23.27 -21.13
C GLU A 171 9.89 22.16 -20.63
N ILE A 172 8.58 22.38 -20.60
CA ILE A 172 7.62 21.33 -20.24
C ILE A 172 7.71 20.17 -21.23
N THR A 173 7.84 20.45 -22.53
CA THR A 173 7.98 19.43 -23.57
C THR A 173 9.23 18.57 -23.40
N LYS A 174 10.30 19.08 -22.80
CA LYS A 174 11.54 18.32 -22.52
C LYS A 174 11.39 17.33 -21.36
N LEU A 175 10.32 17.40 -20.57
CA LEU A 175 10.04 16.47 -19.48
C LEU A 175 9.43 15.13 -20.00
N PHE A 176 9.08 15.07 -21.27
CA PHE A 176 8.57 13.92 -21.99
C PHE A 176 9.64 13.27 -22.86
#